data_4452434882f3da5a555c37b3cac8d954
#
_entry.id   4452434882f3da5a555c37b3cac8d954
#
_cell.length_a   1.000
_cell.length_b   1.000
_cell.length_c   1.000
_cell.angle_alpha   90.00
_cell.angle_beta   90.00
_cell.angle_gamma   90.00
#
_symmetry.space_group_name_H-M   'P 1'
#
loop_
_entity.id
_entity.type
_entity.pdbx_description
1 polymer ?
#
loop_
_entity_poly.entity_id
_entity_poly.type
_entity_poly.pdbx_seq_one_letter_code
_entity_poly.pdbx_strand_id
1 'polypeptide(L)'
;MTTEQHGAASDPRVLEALRQVVDPELGINIVDLGLVYGSEVRDGQVHVAMTMTTPACPMEELLMEMVHAAILRELPEARSVEVDLVWEPAWKPEMMSPSAKAQLGRT
;
A
#
# COMPACT_ATOMS: atom_id res chain seq x y z
N MET A 1 23.97 0.00 -1.27
CA MET A 1 23.35 -0.12 -1.28
C MET A 1 22.60 0.29 -1.36
N THR A 2 22.50 0.53 -1.45
CA THR A 2 21.75 0.77 -1.40
C THR A 2 20.91 0.63 -1.34
N THR A 3 20.82 0.52 -1.55
CA THR A 3 20.01 0.29 -1.43
C THR A 3 19.48 -0.08 -0.84
N GLU A 4 19.48 -0.35 -0.53
CA GLU A 4 19.10 -0.83 0.08
C GLU A 4 18.47 -0.47 0.85
N GLN A 5 18.66 -0.09 0.91
CA GLN A 5 18.05 0.29 1.77
C GLN A 5 16.77 0.26 1.82
N HIS A 6 16.14 0.49 0.98
CA HIS A 6 14.77 0.40 1.18
C HIS A 6 14.29 -0.94 1.07
N GLY A 7 14.70 -1.64 0.18
CA GLY A 7 14.24 -3.00 0.05
C GLY A 7 14.45 -3.79 1.30
N ALA A 8 15.54 -3.49 1.98
CA ALA A 8 15.87 -4.24 3.16
C ALA A 8 14.89 -4.03 4.30
N ALA A 9 14.18 -2.93 4.30
CA ALA A 9 13.25 -2.63 5.37
C ALA A 9 11.87 -3.25 5.17
N SER A 10 11.61 -3.78 3.98
CA SER A 10 10.31 -4.33 3.69
C SER A 10 10.14 -5.72 4.27
N ASP A 11 9.00 -5.98 4.86
CA ASP A 11 8.66 -7.29 5.36
C ASP A 11 7.64 -7.89 4.41
N PRO A 12 7.89 -9.09 3.85
CA PRO A 12 6.92 -9.68 2.91
C PRO A 12 5.53 -9.84 3.48
N ARG A 13 5.42 -10.01 4.81
CA ARG A 13 4.10 -10.13 5.40
C ARG A 13 3.31 -8.83 5.31
N VAL A 14 4.00 -7.69 5.33
CA VAL A 14 3.32 -6.41 5.18
C VAL A 14 2.75 -6.30 3.78
N LEU A 15 3.53 -6.66 2.75
CA LEU A 15 3.01 -6.63 1.39
C LEU A 15 1.86 -7.60 1.21
N GLU A 16 1.95 -8.77 1.84
CA GLU A 16 0.88 -9.72 1.74
C GLU A 16 -0.39 -9.17 2.37
N ALA A 17 -0.27 -8.49 3.50
CA ALA A 17 -1.40 -7.85 4.14
C ALA A 17 -2.00 -6.79 3.23
N LEU A 18 -1.14 -5.98 2.61
CA LEU A 18 -1.62 -4.89 1.76
C LEU A 18 -2.31 -5.41 0.51
N ARG A 19 -1.94 -6.60 0.04
CA ARG A 19 -2.62 -7.18 -1.11
C ARG A 19 -4.04 -7.59 -0.79
N GLN A 20 -4.40 -7.68 0.50
CA GLN A 20 -5.75 -7.99 0.87
C GLN A 20 -6.63 -6.75 0.93
N VAL A 21 -6.04 -5.57 0.79
CA VAL A 21 -6.79 -4.33 0.82
C VAL A 21 -7.16 -3.98 -0.62
N VAL A 22 -8.45 -4.04 -0.92
CA VAL A 22 -8.95 -3.84 -2.27
C VAL A 22 -9.66 -2.50 -2.35
N ASP A 23 -9.29 -1.70 -3.34
CA ASP A 23 -9.96 -0.44 -3.58
C ASP A 23 -11.39 -0.75 -4.01
N PRO A 24 -12.39 -0.29 -3.27
CA PRO A 24 -13.78 -0.67 -3.58
C PRO A 24 -14.28 -0.10 -4.89
N GLU A 25 -13.69 0.97 -5.40
CA GLU A 25 -14.12 1.53 -6.65
C GLU A 25 -13.56 0.79 -7.86
N LEU A 26 -12.33 0.30 -7.73
CA LEU A 26 -11.67 -0.33 -8.87
C LEU A 26 -11.63 -1.85 -8.77
N GLY A 27 -11.83 -2.40 -7.58
CA GLY A 27 -11.82 -3.84 -7.39
C GLY A 27 -10.44 -4.47 -7.50
N ILE A 28 -9.39 -3.68 -7.31
CA ILE A 28 -8.02 -4.14 -7.43
C ILE A 28 -7.29 -3.77 -6.15
N ASN A 29 -6.40 -4.66 -5.69
CA ASN A 29 -5.71 -4.39 -4.45
C ASN A 29 -4.71 -3.25 -4.59
N ILE A 30 -4.42 -2.58 -3.49
CA ILE A 30 -3.65 -1.35 -3.54
C ILE A 30 -2.19 -1.56 -3.93
N VAL A 31 -1.65 -2.76 -3.72
CA VAL A 31 -0.28 -3.03 -4.14
C VAL A 31 -0.20 -3.07 -5.67
N ASP A 32 -1.13 -3.79 -6.30
CA ASP A 32 -1.16 -3.85 -7.76
C ASP A 32 -1.54 -2.53 -8.39
N LEU A 33 -2.31 -1.71 -7.69
CA LEU A 33 -2.62 -0.39 -8.20
C LEU A 33 -1.43 0.57 -8.16
N GLY A 34 -0.37 0.19 -7.42
CA GLY A 34 0.79 1.06 -7.31
C GLY A 34 0.63 2.16 -6.30
N LEU A 35 -0.27 1.98 -5.32
CA LEU A 35 -0.50 3.00 -4.31
C LEU A 35 0.45 2.90 -3.14
N VAL A 36 1.17 1.80 -2.99
CA VAL A 36 2.09 1.62 -1.87
C VAL A 36 3.47 2.03 -2.32
N TYR A 37 3.98 3.09 -1.74
CA TYR A 37 5.29 3.61 -2.11
C TYR A 37 6.42 3.05 -1.25
N GLY A 38 6.10 2.58 -0.06
CA GLY A 38 7.12 1.98 0.77
C GLY A 38 6.52 1.40 2.03
N SER A 39 7.25 0.46 2.62
CA SER A 39 6.83 -0.11 3.88
C SER A 39 8.07 -0.56 4.62
N GLU A 40 8.05 -0.46 5.93
CA GLU A 40 9.16 -0.94 6.73
C GLU A 40 8.66 -1.38 8.09
N VAL A 41 9.37 -2.30 8.70
CA VAL A 41 9.09 -2.77 10.04
C VAL A 41 10.36 -2.58 10.85
N ARG A 42 10.23 -1.90 11.99
CA ARG A 42 11.36 -1.66 12.84
C ARG A 42 10.93 -1.79 14.29
N ASP A 43 11.47 -2.75 14.99
CA ASP A 43 11.16 -2.98 16.42
C ASP A 43 9.66 -3.09 16.67
N GLY A 44 8.97 -3.80 15.82
CA GLY A 44 7.52 -3.98 15.95
C GLY A 44 6.69 -2.82 15.47
N GLN A 45 7.32 -1.76 14.99
CA GLN A 45 6.60 -0.62 14.45
C GLN A 45 6.54 -0.75 12.95
N VAL A 46 5.33 -0.74 12.41
CA VAL A 46 5.12 -0.88 10.97
C VAL A 46 4.79 0.49 10.42
N HIS A 47 5.48 0.89 9.37
CA HIS A 47 5.26 2.17 8.73
C HIS A 47 5.01 1.94 7.25
N VAL A 48 3.94 2.49 6.73
CA VAL A 48 3.58 2.35 5.32
C VAL A 48 3.39 3.73 4.73
N ALA A 49 4.06 3.98 3.60
CA ALA A 49 3.85 5.21 2.84
C ALA A 49 3.02 4.85 1.63
N MET A 50 1.88 5.48 1.46
CA MET A 50 1.00 5.19 0.34
C MET A 50 0.38 6.47 -0.19
N THR A 51 -0.21 6.36 -1.37
CA THR A 51 -0.87 7.50 -1.98
C THR A 51 -2.26 7.07 -2.45
N MET A 52 -2.99 8.01 -3.02
CA MET A 52 -4.30 7.75 -3.59
C MET A 52 -4.27 8.12 -5.05
N THR A 53 -5.23 7.62 -5.82
CA THR A 53 -5.29 7.92 -7.24
C THR A 53 -5.68 9.37 -7.49
N THR A 54 -6.33 10.00 -6.54
CA THR A 54 -6.72 11.39 -6.65
C THR A 54 -6.82 12.01 -5.27
N PRO A 55 -6.45 13.27 -5.09
CA PRO A 55 -6.57 13.93 -3.78
C PRO A 55 -8.01 14.07 -3.32
N ALA A 56 -8.97 13.96 -4.23
CA ALA A 56 -10.37 14.09 -3.87
C ALA A 56 -11.03 12.76 -3.53
N CYS A 57 -10.23 11.73 -3.28
CA CYS A 57 -10.79 10.41 -3.03
C CYS A 57 -11.57 10.36 -1.72
N PRO A 58 -12.88 10.10 -1.78
CA PRO A 58 -13.67 10.04 -0.54
C PRO A 58 -13.43 8.77 0.24
N MET A 59 -12.69 7.82 -0.34
CA MET A 59 -12.41 6.56 0.33
C MET A 59 -11.10 6.56 1.09
N GLU A 60 -10.46 7.72 1.20
CA GLU A 60 -9.14 7.79 1.81
C GLU A 60 -9.12 7.23 3.22
N GLU A 61 -10.02 7.68 4.07
CA GLU A 61 -10.03 7.20 5.44
C GLU A 61 -10.35 5.72 5.52
N LEU A 62 -11.29 5.28 4.69
CA LEU A 62 -11.66 3.87 4.68
C LEU A 62 -10.47 3.01 4.28
N LEU A 63 -9.75 3.40 3.23
CA LEU A 63 -8.59 2.64 2.79
C LEU A 63 -7.51 2.61 3.85
N MET A 64 -7.28 3.72 4.54
CA MET A 64 -6.26 3.74 5.58
C MET A 64 -6.66 2.84 6.74
N GLU A 65 -7.94 2.79 7.09
CA GLU A 65 -8.40 1.89 8.13
C GLU A 65 -8.26 0.43 7.71
N MET A 66 -8.55 0.15 6.44
CA MET A 66 -8.42 -1.21 5.93
C MET A 66 -6.95 -1.66 5.96
N VAL A 67 -6.04 -0.76 5.62
CA VAL A 67 -4.61 -1.05 5.66
C VAL A 67 -4.19 -1.36 7.09
N HIS A 68 -4.62 -0.53 8.01
CA HIS A 68 -4.27 -0.71 9.41
C HIS A 68 -4.76 -2.07 9.92
N ALA A 69 -6.01 -2.39 9.63
CA ALA A 69 -6.58 -3.65 10.09
C ALA A 69 -5.91 -4.86 9.45
N ALA A 70 -5.60 -4.77 8.16
CA ALA A 70 -4.98 -5.87 7.46
C ALA A 70 -3.58 -6.16 8.02
N ILE A 71 -2.83 -5.10 8.31
CA ILE A 71 -1.49 -5.29 8.84
C ILE A 71 -1.55 -5.91 10.23
N LEU A 72 -2.47 -5.47 11.07
CA LEU A 72 -2.58 -6.04 12.41
C LEU A 72 -3.02 -7.50 12.35
N ARG A 73 -3.81 -7.85 11.34
CA ARG A 73 -4.23 -9.24 11.20
C ARG A 73 -3.08 -10.14 10.78
N GLU A 74 -2.20 -9.66 9.89
CA GLU A 74 -1.07 -10.46 9.44
C GLU A 74 0.10 -10.42 10.40
N LEU A 75 0.28 -9.31 11.11
CA LEU A 75 1.36 -9.15 12.06
C LEU A 75 0.77 -8.83 13.44
N PRO A 76 0.17 -9.80 14.11
CA PRO A 76 -0.43 -9.51 15.41
C PRO A 76 0.59 -9.07 16.45
N GLU A 77 1.87 -9.33 16.21
CA GLU A 77 2.91 -8.90 17.12
C GLU A 77 3.30 -7.43 16.92
N ALA A 78 2.75 -6.76 15.91
CA ALA A 78 3.11 -5.37 15.67
C ALA A 78 2.69 -4.51 16.83
N ARG A 79 3.59 -3.63 17.24
CA ARG A 79 3.31 -2.73 18.37
C ARG A 79 2.58 -1.50 17.91
N SER A 80 2.81 -1.05 16.71
CA SER A 80 2.11 0.09 16.17
C SER A 80 2.10 0.00 14.66
N VAL A 81 1.11 0.61 14.05
CA VAL A 81 1.01 0.68 12.59
C VAL A 81 0.77 2.13 12.24
N GLU A 82 1.65 2.69 11.42
CA GLU A 82 1.53 4.06 11.01
C GLU A 82 1.42 4.11 9.50
N VAL A 83 0.41 4.78 8.99
CA VAL A 83 0.20 4.90 7.55
C VAL A 83 0.31 6.37 7.21
N ASP A 84 1.29 6.70 6.34
CA ASP A 84 1.48 8.06 5.88
C ASP A 84 0.93 8.19 4.49
N LEU A 85 0.09 9.19 4.29
CA LEU A 85 -0.45 9.48 2.97
C LEU A 85 0.46 10.51 2.33
N VAL A 86 1.07 10.15 1.21
CA VAL A 86 2.00 11.04 0.53
C VAL A 86 1.49 11.33 -0.88
N TRP A 87 1.77 12.52 -1.38
CA TRP A 87 1.30 12.93 -2.69
C TRP A 87 2.43 13.16 -3.69
N GLU A 88 3.66 12.86 -3.29
CA GLU A 88 4.83 12.99 -4.16
C GLU A 88 5.59 11.68 -4.17
N PRO A 89 5.85 11.11 -5.32
CA PRO A 89 5.38 11.56 -6.64
C PRO A 89 3.90 11.28 -6.80
N ALA A 90 3.26 12.03 -7.68
CA ALA A 90 1.83 11.82 -7.94
C ALA A 90 1.61 10.47 -8.58
N TRP A 91 0.53 9.81 -8.20
CA TRP A 91 0.22 8.52 -8.77
C TRP A 91 -0.13 8.65 -10.25
N LYS A 92 0.33 7.69 -11.04
CA LYS A 92 0.03 7.62 -12.46
C LYS A 92 -0.34 6.20 -12.82
N PRO A 93 -1.19 6.00 -13.83
CA PRO A 93 -1.58 4.64 -14.23
C PRO A 93 -0.42 3.73 -14.59
N GLU A 94 0.71 4.29 -15.02
CA GLU A 94 1.86 3.47 -15.35
C GLU A 94 2.43 2.76 -14.12
N MET A 95 2.07 3.21 -12.93
CA MET A 95 2.55 2.61 -11.70
C MET A 95 1.83 1.31 -11.37
N MET A 96 0.74 1.02 -12.07
CA MET A 96 0.02 -0.22 -11.82
C MET A 96 0.82 -1.42 -12.27
N SER A 97 0.60 -2.56 -11.62
CA SER A 97 1.22 -3.80 -12.05
C SER A 97 0.64 -4.23 -13.39
N PRO A 98 1.33 -5.10 -14.12
CA PRO A 98 0.76 -5.60 -15.38
C PRO A 98 -0.60 -6.25 -15.19
N SER A 99 -0.81 -6.93 -14.07
CA SER A 99 -2.10 -7.55 -13.79
C SER A 99 -3.18 -6.50 -13.64
N ALA A 100 -2.91 -5.43 -12.90
CA ALA A 100 -3.89 -4.36 -12.74
C ALA A 100 -4.19 -3.67 -14.05
N LYS A 101 -3.15 -3.44 -14.85
CA LYS A 101 -3.36 -2.82 -16.15
C LYS A 101 -4.23 -3.67 -17.05
N ALA A 102 -4.05 -4.99 -16.98
CA ALA A 102 -4.86 -5.88 -17.78
C ALA A 102 -6.33 -5.82 -17.36
N GLN A 103 -6.57 -5.70 -16.05
CA GLN A 103 -7.95 -5.65 -15.60
C GLN A 103 -8.66 -4.36 -15.96
N LEU A 104 -7.97 -3.25 -15.89
CA LEU A 104 -8.59 -1.96 -16.17
C LEU A 104 -8.39 -1.50 -17.60
N GLY A 105 -7.27 -1.84 -18.14
CA GLY A 105 -6.88 -1.26 -19.40
C GLY A 105 -7.27 -2.01 -20.60
N ARG A 106 -8.06 -3.11 -20.42
CA ARG A 106 -8.43 -3.78 -21.48
C ARG A 106 -9.21 -2.98 -22.30
N THR A 107 -9.45 -1.93 -22.12
CA THR A 107 -10.19 -1.12 -23.05
C THR A 107 -9.45 -0.96 -24.34
#